data_71cc1ed810bd7744ed06c378867709a7
#
_entry.id   71cc1ed810bd7744ed06c378867709a7
#
_cell.length_a   1.000
_cell.length_b   1.000
_cell.length_c   1.000
_cell.angle_alpha   90.00
_cell.angle_beta   90.00
_cell.angle_gamma   90.00
#
_symmetry.space_group_name_H-M   'P 1'
#
loop_
_entity.id
_entity.type
_entity.pdbx_description
1 polymer ?
#
loop_
_entity_poly.entity_id
_entity_poly.type
_entity_poly.pdbx_seq_one_letter_code
_entity_poly.pdbx_strand_id
1 'polypeptide(L)'
;TNSKDGDGCEADKHIVDADIVISQPFFPYYLTKERIAKAKNLKMAITAGIGSDHVDLQAAMDNKIDVVEVTYCNSRSVAEHIVMMIVSMVRDYHNQHRIVNEGGWNIADAVQRSYDVEGMHIGTVAAGRIGLDALRKMKPFDVHLHYFDRHKLPDSVEKELNLTFHESVESMVKVCDVVTINCPLHPETENLFDEAMISKMKKGAYI
;
A
#
# COMPACT_ATOMS: atom_id res chain seq x y z
N THR A 1 2.74 -5.49 -25.40
CA THR A 1 3.96 -4.78 -25.76
C THR A 1 4.72 -4.28 -24.54
N ASN A 2 6.04 -4.19 -24.62
CA ASN A 2 6.89 -3.61 -23.57
C ASN A 2 7.18 -2.11 -23.81
N SER A 3 6.89 -1.59 -25.00
CA SER A 3 7.01 -0.18 -25.33
C SER A 3 5.70 0.53 -25.06
N LYS A 4 5.61 1.22 -23.93
CA LYS A 4 4.38 1.83 -23.38
C LYS A 4 4.61 3.20 -22.74
N ASP A 5 5.85 3.65 -22.64
CA ASP A 5 6.22 4.93 -22.05
C ASP A 5 6.41 6.01 -23.14
N GLY A 6 6.00 7.22 -22.80
CA GLY A 6 6.04 8.38 -23.69
C GLY A 6 4.97 8.37 -24.78
N ASP A 7 4.85 9.51 -25.44
CA ASP A 7 3.93 9.68 -26.56
C ASP A 7 4.45 8.99 -27.82
N GLY A 8 3.55 8.32 -28.53
CA GLY A 8 3.88 7.59 -29.76
C GLY A 8 4.61 6.26 -29.54
N CYS A 9 4.57 5.72 -28.32
CA CYS A 9 5.10 4.38 -28.03
C CYS A 9 4.35 3.28 -28.81
N GLU A 10 4.88 2.06 -28.80
CA GLU A 10 4.26 0.95 -29.54
C GLU A 10 2.82 0.68 -29.04
N ALA A 11 2.54 0.83 -27.74
CA ALA A 11 1.20 0.68 -27.21
C ALA A 11 0.21 1.71 -27.80
N ASP A 12 0.66 2.93 -28.08
CA ASP A 12 -0.19 3.97 -28.68
C ASP A 12 -0.63 3.65 -30.12
N LYS A 13 0.10 2.79 -30.82
CA LYS A 13 -0.29 2.34 -32.16
C LYS A 13 -1.44 1.34 -32.12
N HIS A 14 -1.51 0.54 -31.04
CA HIS A 14 -2.49 -0.52 -30.88
C HIS A 14 -3.77 -0.07 -30.15
N ILE A 15 -3.67 1.01 -29.36
CA ILE A 15 -4.84 1.48 -28.59
C ILE A 15 -5.98 1.96 -29.50
N VAL A 16 -5.69 2.40 -30.71
CA VAL A 16 -6.66 3.01 -31.63
C VAL A 16 -7.73 2.01 -32.13
N ASP A 17 -7.41 0.72 -32.17
CA ASP A 17 -8.27 -0.35 -32.64
C ASP A 17 -8.52 -1.43 -31.57
N ALA A 18 -7.95 -1.28 -30.37
CA ALA A 18 -8.15 -2.22 -29.28
C ALA A 18 -9.58 -2.16 -28.72
N ASP A 19 -10.20 -3.35 -28.52
CA ASP A 19 -11.45 -3.50 -27.80
C ASP A 19 -11.23 -3.60 -26.28
N ILE A 20 -10.13 -4.23 -25.86
CA ILE A 20 -9.77 -4.46 -24.45
C ILE A 20 -8.29 -4.16 -24.26
N VAL A 21 -7.97 -3.46 -23.18
CA VAL A 21 -6.59 -3.25 -22.73
C VAL A 21 -6.40 -3.96 -21.40
N ILE A 22 -5.34 -4.75 -21.28
CA ILE A 22 -4.91 -5.38 -20.03
C ILE A 22 -3.57 -4.77 -19.66
N SER A 23 -3.52 -4.07 -18.53
CA SER A 23 -2.32 -3.45 -18.00
C SER A 23 -1.99 -4.03 -16.63
N GLN A 24 -0.71 -4.17 -16.30
CA GLN A 24 -0.31 -4.54 -14.95
C GLN A 24 0.06 -3.30 -14.13
N PRO A 25 -0.25 -3.24 -12.82
CA PRO A 25 -0.03 -2.04 -12.01
C PRO A 25 1.45 -1.74 -11.73
N PHE A 26 2.32 -2.75 -11.76
CA PHE A 26 3.75 -2.58 -11.46
C PHE A 26 4.52 -1.84 -12.57
N PHE A 27 4.01 -1.89 -13.78
CA PHE A 27 4.58 -1.22 -14.94
C PHE A 27 3.45 -0.89 -15.92
N PRO A 28 2.54 0.04 -15.56
CA PRO A 28 1.29 0.24 -16.26
C PRO A 28 1.48 0.99 -17.60
N TYR A 29 0.56 0.72 -18.53
CA TYR A 29 0.26 1.63 -19.62
C TYR A 29 -0.73 2.67 -19.10
N TYR A 30 -0.30 3.92 -18.98
CA TYR A 30 -1.15 4.99 -18.49
C TYR A 30 -2.23 5.32 -19.52
N LEU A 31 -3.48 5.01 -19.21
CA LEU A 31 -4.65 5.38 -20.00
C LEU A 31 -5.11 6.77 -19.62
N THR A 32 -4.40 7.76 -20.16
CA THR A 32 -4.74 9.18 -19.98
C THR A 32 -5.98 9.55 -20.81
N LYS A 33 -6.59 10.70 -20.52
CA LYS A 33 -7.71 11.24 -21.27
C LYS A 33 -7.43 11.31 -22.78
N GLU A 34 -6.20 11.71 -23.16
CA GLU A 34 -5.78 11.83 -24.56
C GLU A 34 -5.68 10.46 -25.25
N ARG A 35 -5.23 9.43 -24.53
CA ARG A 35 -5.17 8.05 -25.03
C ARG A 35 -6.56 7.43 -25.16
N ILE A 36 -7.42 7.64 -24.16
CA ILE A 36 -8.82 7.22 -24.20
C ILE A 36 -9.55 7.86 -25.38
N ALA A 37 -9.33 9.15 -25.66
CA ALA A 37 -9.94 9.81 -26.80
C ALA A 37 -9.53 9.23 -28.17
N LYS A 38 -8.38 8.57 -28.27
CA LYS A 38 -7.92 7.87 -29.47
C LYS A 38 -8.46 6.43 -29.58
N ALA A 39 -8.89 5.84 -28.47
CA ALA A 39 -9.29 4.45 -28.34
C ALA A 39 -10.75 4.23 -28.71
N LYS A 40 -11.07 4.35 -30.01
CA LYS A 40 -12.47 4.39 -30.51
C LYS A 40 -13.28 3.11 -30.26
N ASN A 41 -12.60 1.97 -30.13
CA ASN A 41 -13.25 0.66 -29.98
C ASN A 41 -13.16 0.15 -28.53
N LEU A 42 -12.44 0.85 -27.64
CA LEU A 42 -12.16 0.36 -26.30
C LEU A 42 -13.45 0.27 -25.47
N LYS A 43 -13.71 -0.93 -24.96
CA LYS A 43 -14.87 -1.26 -24.13
C LYS A 43 -14.47 -1.50 -22.67
N MET A 44 -13.25 -2.00 -22.46
CA MET A 44 -12.80 -2.42 -21.14
C MET A 44 -11.29 -2.20 -20.95
N ALA A 45 -10.94 -1.69 -19.78
CA ALA A 45 -9.57 -1.62 -19.30
C ALA A 45 -9.44 -2.51 -18.04
N ILE A 46 -8.55 -3.48 -18.08
CA ILE A 46 -8.34 -4.45 -17.00
C ILE A 46 -6.98 -4.18 -16.37
N THR A 47 -6.96 -3.92 -15.06
CA THR A 47 -5.73 -3.95 -14.28
C THR A 47 -5.49 -5.38 -13.79
N ALA A 48 -4.41 -5.99 -14.23
CA ALA A 48 -3.98 -7.33 -13.79
C ALA A 48 -3.32 -7.26 -12.40
N GLY A 49 -4.05 -6.75 -11.44
CA GLY A 49 -3.62 -6.47 -10.07
C GLY A 49 -4.61 -5.58 -9.34
N ILE A 50 -4.16 -4.91 -8.30
CA ILE A 50 -4.92 -3.95 -7.51
C ILE A 50 -4.41 -2.54 -7.80
N GLY A 51 -5.34 -1.59 -7.91
CA GLY A 51 -5.06 -0.19 -8.24
C GLY A 51 -5.31 0.15 -9.69
N SER A 52 -6.02 1.25 -9.92
CA SER A 52 -6.39 1.79 -11.23
C SER A 52 -5.98 3.24 -11.42
N ASP A 53 -5.07 3.74 -10.59
CA ASP A 53 -4.53 5.10 -10.62
C ASP A 53 -3.84 5.48 -11.95
N HIS A 54 -3.48 4.49 -12.76
CA HIS A 54 -2.93 4.66 -14.11
C HIS A 54 -4.03 4.83 -15.18
N VAL A 55 -5.31 4.84 -14.81
CA VAL A 55 -6.44 5.05 -15.72
C VAL A 55 -7.17 6.32 -15.32
N ASP A 56 -7.38 7.24 -16.28
CA ASP A 56 -8.29 8.37 -16.09
C ASP A 56 -9.73 7.86 -16.00
N LEU A 57 -10.20 7.64 -14.77
CA LEU A 57 -11.52 7.05 -14.51
C LEU A 57 -12.66 7.94 -15.00
N GLN A 58 -12.51 9.27 -14.94
CA GLN A 58 -13.54 10.18 -15.44
C GLN A 58 -13.65 10.08 -16.95
N ALA A 59 -12.52 10.11 -17.67
CA ALA A 59 -12.52 9.94 -19.11
C ALA A 59 -13.04 8.57 -19.53
N ALA A 60 -12.74 7.50 -18.78
CA ALA A 60 -13.27 6.16 -19.03
C ALA A 60 -14.79 6.12 -18.89
N MET A 61 -15.35 6.70 -17.82
CA MET A 61 -16.80 6.79 -17.61
C MET A 61 -17.49 7.58 -18.72
N ASP A 62 -16.93 8.74 -19.11
CA ASP A 62 -17.47 9.60 -20.16
C ASP A 62 -17.52 8.88 -21.53
N ASN A 63 -16.59 7.94 -21.76
CA ASN A 63 -16.52 7.14 -22.98
C ASN A 63 -17.15 5.76 -22.83
N LYS A 64 -17.81 5.45 -21.71
CA LYS A 64 -18.48 4.16 -21.42
C LYS A 64 -17.52 2.96 -21.48
N ILE A 65 -16.31 3.14 -20.97
CA ILE A 65 -15.29 2.11 -20.84
C ILE A 65 -15.37 1.54 -19.44
N ASP A 66 -15.55 0.24 -19.32
CA ASP A 66 -15.52 -0.46 -18.04
C ASP A 66 -14.07 -0.55 -17.55
N VAL A 67 -13.82 -0.11 -16.33
CA VAL A 67 -12.50 -0.26 -15.67
C VAL A 67 -12.62 -1.30 -14.56
N VAL A 68 -11.86 -2.36 -14.66
CA VAL A 68 -11.90 -3.48 -13.71
C VAL A 68 -10.51 -3.83 -13.19
N GLU A 69 -10.46 -4.28 -11.94
CA GLU A 69 -9.25 -4.72 -11.26
C GLU A 69 -9.36 -6.20 -10.89
N VAL A 70 -8.21 -6.90 -10.88
CA VAL A 70 -8.14 -8.25 -10.32
C VAL A 70 -7.91 -8.13 -8.82
N THR A 71 -9.01 -7.84 -8.11
CA THR A 71 -9.00 -7.72 -6.66
C THR A 71 -8.69 -9.07 -6.00
N TYR A 72 -8.02 -9.04 -4.84
CA TYR A 72 -7.61 -10.20 -4.01
C TYR A 72 -6.36 -10.97 -4.48
N CYS A 73 -5.89 -10.81 -5.69
CA CYS A 73 -4.83 -11.67 -6.24
C CYS A 73 -3.53 -11.66 -5.42
N ASN A 74 -3.16 -10.50 -4.86
CA ASN A 74 -1.91 -10.31 -4.12
C ASN A 74 -2.09 -9.83 -2.67
N SER A 75 -3.31 -9.73 -2.15
CA SER A 75 -3.58 -9.15 -0.82
C SER A 75 -2.79 -9.86 0.28
N ARG A 76 -2.73 -11.19 0.23
CA ARG A 76 -1.96 -11.98 1.19
C ARG A 76 -0.47 -11.73 1.08
N SER A 77 0.08 -11.72 -0.14
CA SER A 77 1.50 -11.47 -0.38
C SER A 77 1.92 -10.09 0.12
N VAL A 78 1.08 -9.07 -0.10
CA VAL A 78 1.34 -7.72 0.41
C VAL A 78 1.28 -7.68 1.93
N ALA A 79 0.30 -8.33 2.56
CA ALA A 79 0.21 -8.40 4.02
C ALA A 79 1.43 -9.12 4.65
N GLU A 80 1.92 -10.19 4.03
CA GLU A 80 3.14 -10.88 4.46
C GLU A 80 4.38 -10.00 4.28
N HIS A 81 4.46 -9.25 3.19
CA HIS A 81 5.54 -8.29 2.95
C HIS A 81 5.54 -7.18 4.01
N ILE A 82 4.37 -6.65 4.39
CA ILE A 82 4.24 -5.66 5.47
C ILE A 82 4.79 -6.22 6.78
N VAL A 83 4.41 -7.43 7.17
CA VAL A 83 4.92 -8.08 8.40
C VAL A 83 6.43 -8.24 8.36
N MET A 84 6.96 -8.73 7.23
CA MET A 84 8.41 -8.85 7.02
C MET A 84 9.11 -7.49 7.17
N MET A 85 8.59 -6.43 6.56
CA MET A 85 9.18 -5.09 6.63
C MET A 85 9.15 -4.55 8.06
N ILE A 86 8.04 -4.68 8.78
CA ILE A 86 7.91 -4.24 10.18
C ILE A 86 8.99 -4.91 11.04
N VAL A 87 9.04 -6.23 11.00
CA VAL A 87 10.02 -6.99 11.81
C VAL A 87 11.45 -6.64 11.40
N SER A 88 11.73 -6.54 10.10
CA SER A 88 13.07 -6.21 9.59
C SER A 88 13.52 -4.81 10.01
N MET A 89 12.64 -3.81 10.00
CA MET A 89 12.97 -2.45 10.42
C MET A 89 13.19 -2.37 11.92
N VAL A 90 12.28 -2.94 12.72
CA VAL A 90 12.37 -2.92 14.19
C VAL A 90 13.60 -3.67 14.69
N ARG A 91 13.98 -4.77 14.02
CA ARG A 91 15.17 -5.57 14.33
C ARG A 91 16.46 -5.04 13.71
N ASP A 92 16.43 -3.90 13.02
CA ASP A 92 17.59 -3.33 12.31
C ASP A 92 18.29 -4.31 11.34
N TYR A 93 17.49 -5.21 10.72
CA TYR A 93 18.00 -6.28 9.87
C TYR A 93 18.90 -5.77 8.73
N HIS A 94 18.50 -4.71 8.05
CA HIS A 94 19.21 -4.20 6.86
C HIS A 94 20.64 -3.75 7.20
N ASN A 95 20.84 -3.03 8.31
CA ASN A 95 22.17 -2.60 8.74
C ASN A 95 23.00 -3.79 9.20
N GLN A 96 22.41 -4.72 9.96
CA GLN A 96 23.11 -5.92 10.43
C GLN A 96 23.57 -6.78 9.25
N HIS A 97 22.70 -6.99 8.27
CA HIS A 97 23.01 -7.73 7.04
C HIS A 97 24.19 -7.08 6.29
N ARG A 98 24.15 -5.74 6.11
CA ARG A 98 25.24 -5.01 5.44
C ARG A 98 26.57 -5.17 6.20
N ILE A 99 26.57 -4.95 7.52
CA ILE A 99 27.78 -5.08 8.35
C ILE A 99 28.40 -6.47 8.21
N VAL A 100 27.58 -7.53 8.27
CA VAL A 100 28.08 -8.92 8.16
C VAL A 100 28.62 -9.18 6.74
N ASN A 101 27.95 -8.72 5.70
CA ASN A 101 28.42 -8.87 4.32
C ASN A 101 29.76 -8.15 4.06
N GLU A 102 30.01 -7.05 4.76
CA GLU A 102 31.26 -6.30 4.72
C GLU A 102 32.36 -6.94 5.61
N GLY A 103 32.10 -8.11 6.20
CA GLY A 103 33.03 -8.82 7.08
C GLY A 103 33.08 -8.29 8.51
N GLY A 104 32.14 -7.41 8.89
CA GLY A 104 32.04 -6.87 10.24
C GLY A 104 31.26 -7.78 11.20
N TRP A 105 31.51 -7.59 12.49
CA TRP A 105 30.80 -8.25 13.58
C TRP A 105 30.77 -7.36 14.80
N ASN A 106 29.60 -6.76 15.11
CA ASN A 106 29.47 -5.84 16.24
C ASN A 106 28.11 -6.01 16.94
N ILE A 107 28.05 -6.94 17.88
CA ILE A 107 26.84 -7.23 18.66
C ILE A 107 26.43 -6.05 19.53
N ALA A 108 27.38 -5.33 20.13
CA ALA A 108 27.09 -4.20 21.01
C ALA A 108 26.35 -3.06 20.27
N ASP A 109 26.71 -2.81 19.02
CA ASP A 109 26.05 -1.83 18.16
C ASP A 109 24.65 -2.34 17.72
N ALA A 110 24.53 -3.63 17.39
CA ALA A 110 23.26 -4.24 17.04
C ALA A 110 22.22 -4.09 18.15
N VAL A 111 22.59 -4.40 19.39
CA VAL A 111 21.71 -4.30 20.57
C VAL A 111 21.17 -2.89 20.80
N GLN A 112 21.94 -1.86 20.46
CA GLN A 112 21.52 -0.46 20.65
C GLN A 112 20.43 -0.01 19.66
N ARG A 113 20.29 -0.68 18.52
CA ARG A 113 19.36 -0.30 17.44
C ARG A 113 18.26 -1.31 17.17
N SER A 114 18.34 -2.50 17.74
CA SER A 114 17.33 -3.53 17.59
C SER A 114 16.36 -3.50 18.76
N TYR A 115 15.07 -3.45 18.46
CA TYR A 115 14.02 -3.47 19.45
C TYR A 115 13.16 -4.72 19.28
N ASP A 116 12.47 -5.12 20.32
CA ASP A 116 11.47 -6.17 20.22
C ASP A 116 10.15 -5.57 19.70
N VAL A 117 9.44 -6.36 18.90
CA VAL A 117 8.14 -5.95 18.35
C VAL A 117 7.04 -6.09 19.41
N GLU A 118 7.23 -7.01 20.36
CA GLU A 118 6.33 -7.23 21.50
C GLU A 118 6.01 -5.91 22.22
N GLY A 119 4.74 -5.68 22.51
CA GLY A 119 4.26 -4.49 23.18
C GLY A 119 4.21 -3.22 22.34
N MET A 120 4.70 -3.24 21.09
CA MET A 120 4.59 -2.08 20.21
C MET A 120 3.15 -1.83 19.76
N HIS A 121 2.84 -0.57 19.52
CA HIS A 121 1.59 -0.11 18.93
C HIS A 121 1.72 -0.06 17.41
N ILE A 122 0.99 -0.92 16.70
CA ILE A 122 1.02 -1.03 15.24
C ILE A 122 -0.32 -0.61 14.67
N GLY A 123 -0.31 0.39 13.79
CA GLY A 123 -1.50 0.94 13.18
C GLY A 123 -1.55 0.76 11.67
N THR A 124 -2.76 0.54 11.13
CA THR A 124 -3.00 0.58 9.69
C THR A 124 -3.92 1.73 9.31
N VAL A 125 -3.55 2.49 8.29
CA VAL A 125 -4.45 3.40 7.59
C VAL A 125 -5.12 2.61 6.48
N ALA A 126 -6.43 2.50 6.56
CA ALA A 126 -7.30 1.56 5.89
C ALA A 126 -7.14 0.11 6.39
N ALA A 127 -8.24 -0.39 6.95
CA ALA A 127 -8.36 -1.76 7.48
C ALA A 127 -9.14 -2.67 6.51
N GLY A 128 -8.87 -2.49 5.22
CA GLY A 128 -9.36 -3.37 4.17
C GLY A 128 -8.64 -4.73 4.18
N ARG A 129 -8.69 -5.43 3.06
CA ARG A 129 -8.14 -6.79 2.93
C ARG A 129 -6.66 -6.91 3.29
N ILE A 130 -5.86 -5.94 2.87
CA ILE A 130 -4.42 -5.93 3.13
C ILE A 130 -4.15 -5.52 4.57
N GLY A 131 -4.63 -4.34 4.98
CA GLY A 131 -4.37 -3.81 6.32
C GLY A 131 -4.85 -4.74 7.42
N LEU A 132 -6.08 -5.27 7.30
CA LEU A 132 -6.62 -6.20 8.28
C LEU A 132 -5.87 -7.54 8.32
N ASP A 133 -5.45 -8.08 7.15
CA ASP A 133 -4.67 -9.33 7.12
C ASP A 133 -3.26 -9.12 7.69
N ALA A 134 -2.66 -7.96 7.46
CA ALA A 134 -1.39 -7.59 8.11
C ALA A 134 -1.54 -7.54 9.64
N LEU A 135 -2.60 -6.90 10.16
CA LEU A 135 -2.85 -6.87 11.61
C LEU A 135 -3.10 -8.27 12.18
N ARG A 136 -3.85 -9.15 11.48
CA ARG A 136 -4.02 -10.55 11.89
C ARG A 136 -2.70 -11.29 12.01
N LYS A 137 -1.80 -11.09 11.06
CA LYS A 137 -0.47 -11.70 11.06
C LYS A 137 0.47 -11.11 12.11
N MET A 138 0.25 -9.86 12.51
CA MET A 138 1.01 -9.22 13.59
C MET A 138 0.52 -9.61 15.00
N LYS A 139 -0.73 -10.03 15.16
CA LYS A 139 -1.29 -10.41 16.46
C LYS A 139 -0.42 -11.39 17.27
N PRO A 140 0.18 -12.45 16.68
CA PRO A 140 1.03 -13.39 17.42
C PRO A 140 2.34 -12.81 17.96
N PHE A 141 2.68 -11.58 17.63
CA PHE A 141 3.84 -10.87 18.18
C PHE A 141 3.53 -10.11 19.47
N ASP A 142 2.34 -10.31 20.06
CA ASP A 142 1.90 -9.68 21.31
C ASP A 142 1.96 -8.13 21.26
N VAL A 143 1.48 -7.57 20.14
CA VAL A 143 1.43 -6.14 19.85
C VAL A 143 0.05 -5.54 20.14
N HIS A 144 0.01 -4.21 20.31
CA HIS A 144 -1.24 -3.44 20.36
C HIS A 144 -1.65 -3.02 18.97
N LEU A 145 -2.82 -3.46 18.52
CA LEU A 145 -3.27 -3.28 17.14
C LEU A 145 -4.25 -2.10 17.04
N HIS A 146 -3.97 -1.20 16.09
CA HIS A 146 -4.73 0.02 15.85
C HIS A 146 -5.15 0.10 14.40
N TYR A 147 -6.27 0.77 14.14
CA TYR A 147 -6.65 1.07 12.78
C TYR A 147 -7.43 2.38 12.66
N PHE A 148 -7.31 2.98 11.50
CA PHE A 148 -8.20 4.00 10.99
C PHE A 148 -8.79 3.51 9.66
N ASP A 149 -10.09 3.65 9.52
CA ASP A 149 -10.80 3.44 8.26
C ASP A 149 -11.98 4.42 8.19
N ARG A 150 -12.47 4.71 6.97
CA ARG A 150 -13.68 5.53 6.78
C ARG A 150 -14.93 4.89 7.39
N HIS A 151 -14.91 3.58 7.51
CA HIS A 151 -15.98 2.79 8.13
C HIS A 151 -15.39 1.93 9.23
N LYS A 152 -15.99 2.05 10.42
CA LYS A 152 -15.62 1.21 11.54
C LYS A 152 -15.87 -0.27 11.20
N LEU A 153 -14.93 -1.12 11.57
CA LEU A 153 -15.05 -2.57 11.40
C LEU A 153 -16.18 -3.14 12.28
N PRO A 154 -16.76 -4.30 11.92
CA PRO A 154 -17.70 -4.99 12.79
C PRO A 154 -17.08 -5.31 14.15
N ASP A 155 -17.89 -5.18 15.21
CA ASP A 155 -17.46 -5.45 16.60
C ASP A 155 -16.86 -6.84 16.79
N SER A 156 -17.30 -7.84 16.01
CA SER A 156 -16.75 -9.19 16.04
C SER A 156 -15.30 -9.24 15.61
N VAL A 157 -14.92 -8.44 14.61
CA VAL A 157 -13.54 -8.34 14.09
C VAL A 157 -12.66 -7.58 15.08
N GLU A 158 -13.18 -6.48 15.64
CA GLU A 158 -12.45 -5.72 16.67
C GLU A 158 -12.14 -6.60 17.89
N LYS A 159 -13.13 -7.37 18.35
CA LYS A 159 -12.96 -8.30 19.47
C LYS A 159 -12.02 -9.46 19.16
N GLU A 160 -12.12 -10.06 17.96
CA GLU A 160 -11.23 -11.14 17.51
C GLU A 160 -9.75 -10.75 17.63
N LEU A 161 -9.42 -9.52 17.21
CA LEU A 161 -8.05 -9.04 17.11
C LEU A 161 -7.66 -8.10 18.25
N ASN A 162 -8.59 -7.75 19.13
CA ASN A 162 -8.41 -6.70 20.15
C ASN A 162 -7.95 -5.38 19.53
N LEU A 163 -8.67 -4.94 18.48
CA LEU A 163 -8.34 -3.73 17.73
C LEU A 163 -8.82 -2.47 18.44
N THR A 164 -8.02 -1.42 18.33
CA THR A 164 -8.40 -0.06 18.72
C THR A 164 -8.73 0.77 17.48
N PHE A 165 -9.99 1.19 17.35
CA PHE A 165 -10.42 2.12 16.31
C PHE A 165 -10.01 3.55 16.63
N HIS A 166 -9.64 4.31 15.62
CA HIS A 166 -9.34 5.74 15.70
C HIS A 166 -10.26 6.55 14.79
N GLU A 167 -10.79 7.63 15.30
CA GLU A 167 -11.65 8.58 14.56
C GLU A 167 -10.90 9.37 13.47
N SER A 168 -9.56 9.39 13.53
CA SER A 168 -8.72 10.08 12.56
C SER A 168 -7.34 9.43 12.45
N VAL A 169 -6.70 9.62 11.29
CA VAL A 169 -5.29 9.22 11.09
C VAL A 169 -4.40 9.91 12.13
N GLU A 170 -4.65 11.19 12.41
CA GLU A 170 -3.88 11.95 13.40
C GLU A 170 -3.92 11.33 14.80
N SER A 171 -5.08 10.91 15.27
CA SER A 171 -5.21 10.29 16.60
C SER A 171 -4.47 8.95 16.68
N MET A 172 -4.44 8.21 15.58
CA MET A 172 -3.74 6.93 15.50
C MET A 172 -2.21 7.10 15.46
N VAL A 173 -1.69 7.99 14.62
CA VAL A 173 -0.23 8.14 14.46
C VAL A 173 0.47 8.65 15.73
N LYS A 174 -0.24 9.39 16.59
CA LYS A 174 0.27 9.85 17.88
C LYS A 174 0.60 8.73 18.87
N VAL A 175 -0.06 7.60 18.75
CA VAL A 175 0.09 6.47 19.67
C VAL A 175 0.83 5.28 19.08
N CYS A 176 0.94 5.20 17.75
CA CYS A 176 1.58 4.08 17.09
C CYS A 176 3.10 4.23 17.03
N ASP A 177 3.79 3.11 17.21
CA ASP A 177 5.23 2.98 17.00
C ASP A 177 5.54 2.62 15.54
N VAL A 178 4.61 1.92 14.89
CA VAL A 178 4.67 1.56 13.47
C VAL A 178 3.34 1.89 12.80
N VAL A 179 3.39 2.51 11.64
CA VAL A 179 2.20 2.81 10.82
C VAL A 179 2.39 2.21 9.43
N THR A 180 1.39 1.47 8.95
CA THR A 180 1.34 0.99 7.57
C THR A 180 0.17 1.63 6.82
N ILE A 181 0.43 2.09 5.59
CA ILE A 181 -0.54 2.80 4.76
C ILE A 181 -1.06 1.85 3.70
N ASN A 182 -2.34 1.51 3.75
CA ASN A 182 -2.98 0.53 2.88
C ASN A 182 -4.22 1.09 2.16
N CYS A 183 -4.40 2.41 2.20
CA CYS A 183 -5.43 3.08 1.42
C CYS A 183 -5.01 3.24 -0.06
N PRO A 184 -5.96 3.21 -1.00
CA PRO A 184 -5.67 3.51 -2.39
C PRO A 184 -5.27 4.99 -2.57
N LEU A 185 -4.53 5.28 -3.65
CA LEU A 185 -4.23 6.64 -4.05
C LEU A 185 -5.47 7.27 -4.70
N HIS A 186 -6.02 8.27 -4.04
CA HIS A 186 -7.13 9.10 -4.49
C HIS A 186 -6.85 10.56 -4.12
N PRO A 187 -7.54 11.54 -4.71
CA PRO A 187 -7.39 12.95 -4.33
C PRO A 187 -7.52 13.21 -2.82
N GLU A 188 -8.34 12.42 -2.12
CA GLU A 188 -8.54 12.53 -0.67
C GLU A 188 -7.39 11.92 0.17
N THR A 189 -6.58 11.05 -0.42
CA THR A 189 -5.47 10.36 0.24
C THR A 189 -4.11 10.77 -0.29
N GLU A 190 -4.09 11.57 -1.36
CA GLU A 190 -2.87 12.15 -1.91
C GLU A 190 -2.22 13.06 -0.86
N ASN A 191 -0.91 12.86 -0.63
CA ASN A 191 -0.14 13.57 0.39
C ASN A 191 -0.70 13.45 1.82
N LEU A 192 -1.46 12.40 2.14
CA LEU A 192 -2.02 12.17 3.48
C LEU A 192 -0.93 12.16 4.57
N PHE A 193 0.28 11.72 4.25
CA PHE A 193 1.45 11.74 5.13
C PHE A 193 2.44 12.82 4.68
N ASP A 194 2.01 14.05 4.78
CA ASP A 194 2.83 15.24 4.62
C ASP A 194 3.71 15.50 5.86
N GLU A 195 4.53 16.55 5.81
CA GLU A 195 5.40 16.96 6.91
C GLU A 195 4.60 17.23 8.21
N ALA A 196 3.41 17.82 8.08
CA ALA A 196 2.55 18.13 9.22
C ALA A 196 2.01 16.85 9.88
N MET A 197 1.66 15.81 9.10
CA MET A 197 1.21 14.53 9.63
C MET A 197 2.38 13.75 10.25
N ILE A 198 3.52 13.69 9.56
CA ILE A 198 4.72 12.99 10.05
C ILE A 198 5.22 13.62 11.37
N SER A 199 5.15 14.94 11.50
CA SER A 199 5.56 15.63 12.73
C SER A 199 4.73 15.27 13.97
N LYS A 200 3.54 14.71 13.77
CA LYS A 200 2.64 14.24 14.85
C LYS A 200 2.92 12.81 15.31
N MET A 201 3.72 12.08 14.56
CA MET A 201 4.12 10.71 14.92
C MET A 201 5.05 10.72 16.13
N LYS A 202 5.15 9.60 16.83
CA LYS A 202 6.16 9.42 17.88
C LYS A 202 7.56 9.60 17.29
N LYS A 203 8.46 10.22 18.05
CA LYS A 203 9.87 10.29 17.65
C LYS A 203 10.44 8.87 17.53
N GLY A 204 10.99 8.54 16.37
CA GLY A 204 11.52 7.21 16.09
C GLY A 204 10.46 6.18 15.64
N ALA A 205 9.23 6.61 15.39
CA ALA A 205 8.22 5.74 14.78
C ALA A 205 8.62 5.35 13.35
N TYR A 206 8.16 4.18 12.93
CA TYR A 206 8.35 3.64 11.58
C TYR A 206 7.10 3.87 10.72
N ILE A 207 7.31 4.08 9.41
CA ILE A 207 6.25 4.19 8.41
C ILE A 207 6.63 3.39 7.16
#